data_2a2949bcd9fcd0c4dca0bce7d62a619b
#
_entry.id   2a2949bcd9fcd0c4dca0bce7d62a619b
#
_cell.length_a   1.000
_cell.length_b   1.000
_cell.length_c   1.000
_cell.angle_alpha   90.00
_cell.angle_beta   90.00
_cell.angle_gamma   90.00
#
_symmetry.space_group_name_H-M   'P 1'
#
loop_
_entity.id
_entity.type
_entity.pdbx_description
1 polymer ?
#
loop_
_entity_poly.entity_id
_entity_poly.type
_entity_poly.pdbx_seq_one_letter_code
_entity_poly.pdbx_strand_id
1 'polypeptide(L)'
;MLLLSTLHQFDIDPLFFFVLLATAGLTLFFALAALAAPLLGVVTESLYVFKHQSFYDKCALQITQAAFCMGLFIFFTLGAGLFYYVYYVDYIAIPPLIKAPSLTGLLLLGVYWITWSALKQRRALHLLLGWAAALSMLGALFVFCGLLIAVDWPAFMALIYVGLLCAGLAAGAGLSQLWLIMRRFKADYGRDYYAFAMRYCARVALASTLAATLAVGALLFLLRDFIPAQLMQRPDVGITLIAFGLPLSCCQLWLGIARSENPLRHKIGAFFACIFLFMALCAQLLILFSTFYLG
;
A
#
# COMPACT_ATOMS: atom_id res chain seq x y z
N MET A 1 22.80 -0.26 17.39
CA MET A 1 23.39 -0.99 18.51
C MET A 1 22.34 -1.49 19.52
N LEU A 2 21.42 -0.65 20.00
CA LEU A 2 20.35 -1.07 20.93
C LEU A 2 19.52 -2.27 20.42
N LEU A 3 19.11 -2.29 19.13
CA LEU A 3 18.33 -3.38 18.55
C LEU A 3 19.10 -4.71 18.56
N LEU A 4 20.38 -4.71 18.25
CA LEU A 4 21.23 -5.91 18.26
C LEU A 4 21.44 -6.41 19.69
N SER A 5 21.57 -5.53 20.69
CA SER A 5 21.68 -5.92 22.09
C SER A 5 20.38 -6.53 22.62
N THR A 6 19.22 -5.99 22.20
CA THR A 6 17.91 -6.57 22.58
C THR A 6 17.65 -7.91 21.91
N LEU A 7 18.02 -8.09 20.65
CA LEU A 7 17.91 -9.38 19.97
C LEU A 7 18.78 -10.45 20.64
N HIS A 8 19.97 -10.07 21.10
CA HIS A 8 20.85 -10.95 21.91
C HIS A 8 20.23 -11.32 23.26
N GLN A 9 19.48 -10.40 23.87
CA GLN A 9 18.81 -10.66 25.17
C GLN A 9 17.67 -11.69 25.04
N PHE A 10 17.05 -11.80 23.86
CA PHE A 10 15.98 -12.77 23.54
C PHE A 10 16.48 -14.00 22.78
N ASP A 11 17.79 -14.17 22.61
CA ASP A 11 18.41 -15.29 21.88
C ASP A 11 17.90 -15.44 20.43
N ILE A 12 17.49 -14.30 19.81
CA ILE A 12 16.98 -14.26 18.45
C ILE A 12 18.16 -14.01 17.49
N ASP A 13 18.34 -14.91 16.54
CA ASP A 13 19.30 -14.72 15.45
C ASP A 13 18.98 -13.42 14.67
N PRO A 14 19.91 -12.46 14.61
CA PRO A 14 19.72 -11.22 13.86
C PRO A 14 19.31 -11.44 12.40
N LEU A 15 19.87 -12.44 11.73
CA LEU A 15 19.51 -12.76 10.34
C LEU A 15 18.05 -13.20 10.24
N PHE A 16 17.61 -14.09 11.13
CA PHE A 16 16.21 -14.52 11.18
C PHE A 16 15.26 -13.35 11.42
N PHE A 17 15.60 -12.44 12.33
CA PHE A 17 14.82 -11.24 12.60
C PHE A 17 14.68 -10.34 11.36
N PHE A 18 15.80 -10.07 10.64
CA PHE A 18 15.76 -9.25 9.42
C PHE A 18 14.95 -9.92 8.30
N VAL A 19 15.04 -11.23 8.14
CA VAL A 19 14.22 -11.97 7.18
C VAL A 19 12.75 -11.87 7.54
N LEU A 20 12.39 -12.02 8.81
CA LEU A 20 11.03 -11.89 9.30
C LEU A 20 10.48 -10.46 9.06
N LEU A 21 11.26 -9.44 9.40
CA LEU A 21 10.90 -8.04 9.19
C LEU A 21 10.69 -7.72 7.69
N ALA A 22 11.60 -8.19 6.83
CA ALA A 22 11.49 -7.99 5.40
C ALA A 22 10.25 -8.70 4.82
N THR A 23 9.97 -9.92 5.28
CA THR A 23 8.79 -10.69 4.85
C THR A 23 7.50 -10.04 5.32
N ALA A 24 7.44 -9.60 6.59
CA ALA A 24 6.30 -8.87 7.14
C ALA A 24 6.08 -7.54 6.40
N GLY A 25 7.15 -6.78 6.16
CA GLY A 25 7.10 -5.53 5.41
C GLY A 25 6.64 -5.73 3.96
N LEU A 26 7.11 -6.79 3.29
CA LEU A 26 6.69 -7.12 1.92
C LEU A 26 5.20 -7.49 1.87
N THR A 27 4.77 -8.31 2.83
CA THR A 27 3.36 -8.70 2.95
C THR A 27 2.49 -7.48 3.21
N LEU A 28 2.89 -6.60 4.13
CA LEU A 28 2.17 -5.35 4.41
C LEU A 28 2.13 -4.42 3.19
N PHE A 29 3.26 -4.26 2.48
CA PHE A 29 3.35 -3.43 1.28
C PHE A 29 2.33 -3.87 0.20
N PHE A 30 2.30 -5.17 -0.11
CA PHE A 30 1.34 -5.71 -1.08
C PHE A 30 -0.09 -5.70 -0.55
N ALA A 31 -0.31 -5.96 0.75
CA ALA A 31 -1.64 -5.91 1.36
C ALA A 31 -2.22 -4.51 1.31
N LEU A 32 -1.46 -3.48 1.69
CA LEU A 32 -1.88 -2.09 1.61
C LEU A 32 -2.18 -1.68 0.17
N ALA A 33 -1.32 -2.08 -0.78
CA ALA A 33 -1.54 -1.83 -2.20
C ALA A 33 -2.82 -2.51 -2.69
N ALA A 34 -3.06 -3.77 -2.34
CA ALA A 34 -4.26 -4.52 -2.72
C ALA A 34 -5.55 -3.91 -2.14
N LEU A 35 -5.50 -3.40 -0.92
CA LEU A 35 -6.66 -2.78 -0.26
C LEU A 35 -6.97 -1.38 -0.81
N ALA A 36 -5.96 -0.61 -1.21
CA ALA A 36 -6.15 0.78 -1.65
C ALA A 36 -6.23 0.95 -3.18
N ALA A 37 -5.57 0.10 -3.98
CA ALA A 37 -5.57 0.23 -5.44
C ALA A 37 -6.96 0.13 -6.11
N PRO A 38 -7.95 -0.63 -5.60
CA PRO A 38 -9.32 -0.59 -6.13
C PRO A 38 -9.94 0.80 -6.09
N LEU A 39 -9.68 1.59 -5.04
CA LEU A 39 -10.11 2.97 -4.97
C LEU A 39 -9.50 3.81 -6.11
N LEU A 40 -8.20 3.64 -6.39
CA LEU A 40 -7.55 4.32 -7.51
C LEU A 40 -8.18 3.92 -8.85
N GLY A 41 -8.51 2.64 -9.04
CA GLY A 41 -9.17 2.13 -10.24
C GLY A 41 -10.52 2.80 -10.49
N VAL A 42 -11.42 2.77 -9.48
CA VAL A 42 -12.77 3.33 -9.63
C VAL A 42 -12.77 4.85 -9.71
N VAL A 43 -11.89 5.55 -9.01
CA VAL A 43 -11.71 7.00 -9.15
C VAL A 43 -11.24 7.35 -10.57
N THR A 44 -10.31 6.58 -11.12
CA THR A 44 -9.82 6.78 -12.50
C THR A 44 -10.95 6.55 -13.52
N GLU A 45 -11.81 5.53 -13.33
CA GLU A 45 -12.98 5.33 -14.18
C GLU A 45 -14.00 6.46 -14.01
N SER A 46 -14.23 6.94 -12.78
CA SER A 46 -15.10 8.11 -12.55
C SER A 46 -14.59 9.34 -13.30
N LEU A 47 -13.27 9.57 -13.32
CA LEU A 47 -12.66 10.65 -14.11
C LEU A 47 -12.89 10.49 -15.61
N TYR A 48 -12.96 9.27 -16.14
CA TYR A 48 -13.36 9.04 -17.52
C TYR A 48 -14.78 9.53 -17.79
N VAL A 49 -15.72 9.24 -16.89
CA VAL A 49 -17.12 9.70 -17.06
C VAL A 49 -17.23 11.21 -17.06
N PHE A 50 -16.44 11.91 -16.24
CA PHE A 50 -16.46 13.39 -16.19
C PHE A 50 -15.68 14.04 -17.32
N LYS A 51 -14.53 13.48 -17.73
CA LYS A 51 -13.62 14.10 -18.72
C LYS A 51 -13.78 13.59 -20.14
N HIS A 52 -14.47 12.46 -20.31
CA HIS A 52 -14.68 11.77 -21.60
C HIS A 52 -13.37 11.42 -22.36
N GLN A 53 -12.24 11.31 -21.67
CA GLN A 53 -10.96 10.98 -22.27
C GLN A 53 -10.69 9.47 -22.15
N SER A 54 -10.59 8.78 -23.29
CA SER A 54 -10.42 7.31 -23.38
C SER A 54 -9.20 6.77 -22.63
N PHE A 55 -8.19 7.61 -22.36
CA PHE A 55 -7.01 7.20 -21.61
C PHE A 55 -7.33 6.85 -20.15
N TYR A 56 -8.29 7.54 -19.52
CA TYR A 56 -8.72 7.21 -18.16
C TYR A 56 -9.41 5.83 -18.12
N ASP A 57 -10.24 5.50 -19.10
CA ASP A 57 -10.91 4.20 -19.18
C ASP A 57 -9.91 3.03 -19.24
N LYS A 58 -8.95 3.13 -20.18
CA LYS A 58 -7.88 2.15 -20.33
C LYS A 58 -6.99 2.05 -19.08
N CYS A 59 -6.68 3.19 -18.46
CA CYS A 59 -5.87 3.26 -17.25
C CYS A 59 -6.59 2.62 -16.06
N ALA A 60 -7.87 2.91 -15.87
CA ALA A 60 -8.70 2.30 -14.84
C ALA A 60 -8.75 0.77 -14.97
N LEU A 61 -8.96 0.26 -16.19
CA LEU A 61 -8.93 -1.19 -16.46
C LEU A 61 -7.60 -1.83 -16.03
N GLN A 62 -6.47 -1.21 -16.40
CA GLN A 62 -5.15 -1.78 -16.08
C GLN A 62 -4.82 -1.69 -14.59
N ILE A 63 -5.21 -0.60 -13.91
CA ILE A 63 -5.08 -0.47 -12.46
C ILE A 63 -5.94 -1.54 -11.75
N THR A 64 -7.19 -1.75 -12.19
CA THR A 64 -8.08 -2.77 -11.65
C THR A 64 -7.51 -4.18 -11.82
N GLN A 65 -6.91 -4.49 -12.97
CA GLN A 65 -6.20 -5.75 -13.20
C GLN A 65 -5.02 -5.92 -12.24
N ALA A 66 -4.20 -4.89 -12.08
CA ALA A 66 -3.08 -4.92 -11.14
C ALA A 66 -3.56 -5.12 -9.70
N ALA A 67 -4.60 -4.39 -9.28
CA ALA A 67 -5.21 -4.50 -7.96
C ALA A 67 -5.75 -5.92 -7.69
N PHE A 68 -6.42 -6.51 -8.66
CA PHE A 68 -6.94 -7.87 -8.54
C PHE A 68 -5.81 -8.91 -8.43
N CYS A 69 -4.77 -8.79 -9.25
CA CYS A 69 -3.59 -9.68 -9.16
C CYS A 69 -2.87 -9.56 -7.82
N MET A 70 -2.71 -8.32 -7.30
CA MET A 70 -2.14 -8.10 -5.97
C MET A 70 -3.02 -8.69 -4.88
N GLY A 71 -4.34 -8.52 -4.97
CA GLY A 71 -5.31 -9.10 -4.05
C GLY A 71 -5.26 -10.63 -4.02
N LEU A 72 -5.20 -11.27 -5.18
CA LEU A 72 -5.02 -12.72 -5.28
C LEU A 72 -3.69 -13.17 -4.68
N PHE A 73 -2.60 -12.47 -4.99
CA PHE A 73 -1.28 -12.79 -4.43
C PHE A 73 -1.32 -12.78 -2.90
N ILE A 74 -1.88 -11.71 -2.30
CA ILE A 74 -2.01 -11.61 -0.85
C ILE A 74 -2.96 -12.67 -0.29
N PHE A 75 -4.08 -12.93 -0.96
CA PHE A 75 -5.03 -13.97 -0.53
C PHE A 75 -4.36 -15.35 -0.45
N PHE A 76 -3.56 -15.72 -1.45
CA PHE A 76 -2.87 -17.01 -1.46
C PHE A 76 -1.69 -17.03 -0.48
N THR A 77 -0.89 -15.98 -0.37
CA THR A 77 0.26 -15.94 0.55
C THR A 77 -0.18 -15.94 2.01
N LEU A 78 -1.15 -15.10 2.38
CA LEU A 78 -1.71 -15.09 3.72
C LEU A 78 -2.54 -16.35 4.00
N GLY A 79 -3.29 -16.85 3.03
CA GLY A 79 -4.05 -18.09 3.14
C GLY A 79 -3.15 -19.29 3.39
N ALA A 80 -2.05 -19.43 2.66
CA ALA A 80 -1.07 -20.49 2.85
C ALA A 80 -0.36 -20.36 4.21
N GLY A 81 0.06 -19.14 4.58
CA GLY A 81 0.68 -18.88 5.87
C GLY A 81 -0.26 -19.19 7.05
N LEU A 82 -1.53 -18.81 6.90
CA LEU A 82 -2.57 -19.08 7.89
C LEU A 82 -2.86 -20.57 8.01
N PHE A 83 -2.95 -21.29 6.89
CA PHE A 83 -3.16 -22.74 6.86
C PHE A 83 -2.00 -23.45 7.57
N TYR A 84 -0.75 -23.06 7.28
CA TYR A 84 0.43 -23.56 7.97
C TYR A 84 0.38 -23.29 9.47
N TYR A 85 0.04 -22.05 9.86
CA TYR A 85 -0.02 -21.64 11.26
C TYR A 85 -1.12 -22.37 12.04
N VAL A 86 -2.34 -22.46 11.48
CA VAL A 86 -3.47 -23.20 12.11
C VAL A 86 -3.18 -24.68 12.24
N TYR A 87 -2.44 -25.26 11.28
CA TYR A 87 -2.11 -26.68 11.32
C TYR A 87 -1.00 -27.03 12.34
N TYR A 88 -0.05 -26.11 12.56
CA TYR A 88 1.15 -26.39 13.37
C TYR A 88 1.20 -25.68 14.73
N VAL A 89 0.46 -24.60 14.98
CA VAL A 89 0.70 -23.72 16.14
C VAL A 89 -0.55 -23.51 17.02
N ASP A 90 -1.65 -24.24 16.83
CA ASP A 90 -2.88 -24.05 17.62
C ASP A 90 -3.39 -22.60 17.76
N TYR A 91 -4.42 -22.29 16.98
CA TYR A 91 -5.46 -21.30 17.24
C TYR A 91 -5.09 -19.81 17.38
N ILE A 92 -4.75 -19.13 16.29
CA ILE A 92 -5.11 -17.70 16.17
C ILE A 92 -6.24 -17.58 15.14
N ALA A 93 -7.47 -17.40 15.62
CA ALA A 93 -8.58 -17.05 14.74
C ALA A 93 -8.38 -15.64 14.23
N ILE A 94 -8.00 -15.46 12.92
CA ILE A 94 -8.18 -14.14 12.31
C ILE A 94 -9.65 -13.78 12.45
N PRO A 95 -9.98 -12.64 13.08
CA PRO A 95 -11.35 -12.29 13.33
C PRO A 95 -12.17 -12.33 12.04
N PRO A 96 -13.35 -12.93 12.02
CA PRO A 96 -14.22 -12.99 10.83
C PRO A 96 -14.53 -11.59 10.26
N LEU A 97 -14.43 -10.56 11.10
CA LEU A 97 -14.58 -9.16 10.75
C LEU A 97 -13.59 -8.68 9.66
N ILE A 98 -12.37 -9.24 9.58
CA ILE A 98 -11.43 -8.89 8.49
C ILE A 98 -11.64 -9.77 7.28
N LYS A 99 -11.88 -11.07 7.50
CA LYS A 99 -12.01 -12.04 6.40
C LYS A 99 -13.19 -11.70 5.48
N ALA A 100 -14.33 -11.33 6.07
CA ALA A 100 -15.53 -11.07 5.30
C ALA A 100 -15.40 -9.87 4.34
N PRO A 101 -15.02 -8.65 4.77
CA PRO A 101 -14.94 -7.52 3.86
C PRO A 101 -13.81 -7.65 2.84
N SER A 102 -12.66 -8.24 3.19
CA SER A 102 -11.56 -8.43 2.23
C SER A 102 -11.90 -9.45 1.16
N LEU A 103 -12.51 -10.58 1.52
CA LEU A 103 -12.95 -11.59 0.55
C LEU A 103 -14.08 -11.05 -0.33
N THR A 104 -15.06 -10.37 0.25
CA THR A 104 -16.16 -9.74 -0.49
C THR A 104 -15.61 -8.68 -1.45
N GLY A 105 -14.69 -7.84 -1.00
CA GLY A 105 -14.04 -6.83 -1.83
C GLY A 105 -13.27 -7.44 -3.00
N LEU A 106 -12.53 -8.52 -2.76
CA LEU A 106 -11.78 -9.22 -3.80
C LEU A 106 -12.71 -9.87 -4.85
N LEU A 107 -13.80 -10.50 -4.42
CA LEU A 107 -14.81 -11.08 -5.31
C LEU A 107 -15.48 -9.98 -6.15
N LEU A 108 -15.91 -8.89 -5.52
CA LEU A 108 -16.51 -7.75 -6.21
C LEU A 108 -15.53 -7.12 -7.21
N LEU A 109 -14.25 -7.02 -6.85
CA LEU A 109 -13.19 -6.51 -7.74
C LEU A 109 -13.00 -7.43 -8.96
N GLY A 110 -13.05 -8.75 -8.76
CA GLY A 110 -13.01 -9.72 -9.84
C GLY A 110 -14.21 -9.58 -10.78
N VAL A 111 -15.42 -9.45 -10.23
CA VAL A 111 -16.65 -9.23 -11.02
C VAL A 111 -16.57 -7.88 -11.75
N TYR A 112 -16.13 -6.81 -11.09
CA TYR A 112 -15.91 -5.50 -11.69
C TYR A 112 -14.96 -5.57 -12.89
N TRP A 113 -13.85 -6.29 -12.76
CA TRP A 113 -12.92 -6.48 -13.88
C TRP A 113 -13.52 -7.32 -15.03
N ILE A 114 -14.12 -8.48 -14.73
CA ILE A 114 -14.66 -9.39 -15.74
C ILE A 114 -15.82 -8.74 -16.53
N THR A 115 -16.65 -7.95 -15.84
CA THR A 115 -17.80 -7.28 -16.46
C THR A 115 -17.46 -5.99 -17.21
N TRP A 116 -16.18 -5.61 -17.28
CA TRP A 116 -15.73 -4.36 -17.92
C TRP A 116 -16.27 -4.16 -19.33
N SER A 117 -16.19 -5.19 -20.16
CA SER A 117 -16.71 -5.16 -21.54
C SER A 117 -18.23 -5.27 -21.61
N ALA A 118 -18.82 -6.13 -20.79
CA ALA A 118 -20.25 -6.43 -20.78
C ALA A 118 -21.09 -5.24 -20.28
N LEU A 119 -20.61 -4.52 -19.27
CA LEU A 119 -21.30 -3.38 -18.68
C LEU A 119 -20.90 -2.03 -19.27
N LYS A 120 -20.14 -2.01 -20.39
CA LYS A 120 -19.71 -0.79 -21.05
C LYS A 120 -20.88 0.13 -21.43
N GLN A 121 -22.03 -0.43 -21.79
CA GLN A 121 -23.25 0.33 -22.08
C GLN A 121 -24.01 0.76 -20.82
N ARG A 122 -23.81 0.10 -19.67
CA ARG A 122 -24.42 0.39 -18.37
C ARG A 122 -23.40 0.92 -17.37
N ARG A 123 -22.71 1.98 -17.76
CA ARG A 123 -21.57 2.55 -17.02
C ARG A 123 -21.88 2.88 -15.56
N ALA A 124 -23.08 3.38 -15.26
CA ALA A 124 -23.48 3.68 -13.89
C ALA A 124 -23.47 2.42 -12.99
N LEU A 125 -23.99 1.30 -13.52
CA LEU A 125 -23.98 0.03 -12.79
C LEU A 125 -22.56 -0.51 -12.60
N HIS A 126 -21.71 -0.38 -13.61
CA HIS A 126 -20.32 -0.77 -13.53
C HIS A 126 -19.55 0.04 -12.46
N LEU A 127 -19.72 1.38 -12.45
CA LEU A 127 -19.15 2.25 -11.42
C LEU A 127 -19.64 1.89 -10.01
N LEU A 128 -20.93 1.58 -9.86
CA LEU A 128 -21.51 1.19 -8.57
C LEU A 128 -20.84 -0.07 -8.03
N LEU A 129 -20.59 -1.06 -8.90
CA LEU A 129 -19.87 -2.26 -8.56
C LEU A 129 -18.42 -1.98 -8.16
N GLY A 130 -17.74 -1.11 -8.90
CA GLY A 130 -16.38 -0.65 -8.57
C GLY A 130 -16.28 0.05 -7.22
N TRP A 131 -17.23 0.95 -6.93
CA TRP A 131 -17.31 1.62 -5.62
C TRP A 131 -17.63 0.63 -4.50
N ALA A 132 -18.52 -0.34 -4.71
CA ALA A 132 -18.81 -1.38 -3.72
C ALA A 132 -17.56 -2.22 -3.40
N ALA A 133 -16.77 -2.59 -4.44
CA ALA A 133 -15.50 -3.29 -4.25
C ALA A 133 -14.49 -2.44 -3.47
N ALA A 134 -14.31 -1.16 -3.85
CA ALA A 134 -13.39 -0.25 -3.19
C ALA A 134 -13.77 0.00 -1.72
N LEU A 135 -15.05 0.26 -1.45
CA LEU A 135 -15.54 0.49 -0.08
C LEU A 135 -15.40 -0.77 0.80
N SER A 136 -15.63 -1.97 0.25
CA SER A 136 -15.41 -3.23 0.97
C SER A 136 -13.95 -3.40 1.36
N MET A 137 -13.00 -3.11 0.43
CA MET A 137 -11.57 -3.16 0.71
C MET A 137 -11.13 -2.09 1.72
N LEU A 138 -11.67 -0.88 1.65
CA LEU A 138 -11.42 0.18 2.64
C LEU A 138 -11.99 -0.18 4.01
N GLY A 139 -13.15 -0.84 4.05
CA GLY A 139 -13.71 -1.39 5.28
C GLY A 139 -12.77 -2.44 5.91
N ALA A 140 -12.18 -3.33 5.10
CA ALA A 140 -11.17 -4.28 5.58
C ALA A 140 -9.93 -3.58 6.15
N LEU A 141 -9.45 -2.50 5.49
CA LEU A 141 -8.35 -1.69 6.00
C LEU A 141 -8.70 -1.02 7.33
N PHE A 142 -9.92 -0.50 7.47
CA PHE A 142 -10.39 0.12 8.71
C PHE A 142 -10.40 -0.88 9.87
N VAL A 143 -10.95 -2.09 9.65
CA VAL A 143 -10.96 -3.15 10.66
C VAL A 143 -9.54 -3.58 11.01
N PHE A 144 -8.65 -3.68 10.03
CA PHE A 144 -7.24 -3.97 10.25
C PHE A 144 -6.56 -2.93 11.15
N CYS A 145 -6.81 -1.63 10.92
CA CYS A 145 -6.32 -0.57 11.80
C CYS A 145 -6.82 -0.73 13.24
N GLY A 146 -8.10 -1.05 13.42
CA GLY A 146 -8.71 -1.26 14.75
C GLY A 146 -8.10 -2.43 15.52
N LEU A 147 -7.58 -3.44 14.81
CA LEU A 147 -6.91 -4.58 15.44
C LEU A 147 -5.45 -4.32 15.80
N LEU A 148 -4.79 -3.44 15.04
CA LEU A 148 -3.40 -3.06 15.33
C LEU A 148 -3.29 -2.21 16.61
N ILE A 149 -4.38 -1.56 17.02
CA ILE A 149 -4.33 -0.54 18.06
C ILE A 149 -5.51 -0.75 19.02
N ALA A 150 -5.21 -1.34 20.16
CA ALA A 150 -6.17 -1.47 21.27
C ALA A 150 -6.33 -0.16 22.07
N VAL A 151 -6.32 1.00 21.42
CA VAL A 151 -6.39 2.31 22.07
C VAL A 151 -7.67 3.01 21.66
N ASP A 152 -8.53 3.32 22.63
CA ASP A 152 -9.80 4.06 22.46
C ASP A 152 -9.58 5.57 22.20
N TRP A 153 -8.71 5.91 21.26
CA TRP A 153 -8.45 7.30 20.90
C TRP A 153 -8.80 7.56 19.42
N PRO A 154 -10.02 8.09 19.12
CA PRO A 154 -10.54 8.17 17.76
C PRO A 154 -9.69 9.03 16.81
N ALA A 155 -9.07 10.11 17.29
CA ALA A 155 -8.18 10.94 16.47
C ALA A 155 -6.92 10.20 16.03
N PHE A 156 -6.36 9.40 16.91
CA PHE A 156 -5.19 8.56 16.65
C PHE A 156 -5.52 7.46 15.61
N MET A 157 -6.65 6.79 15.80
CA MET A 157 -7.15 5.78 14.86
C MET A 157 -7.39 6.37 13.46
N ALA A 158 -8.00 7.56 13.37
CA ALA A 158 -8.24 8.24 12.11
C ALA A 158 -6.92 8.57 11.40
N LEU A 159 -5.91 9.05 12.12
CA LEU A 159 -4.61 9.42 11.55
C LEU A 159 -3.85 8.21 11.02
N ILE A 160 -3.88 7.09 11.75
CA ILE A 160 -3.28 5.82 11.28
C ILE A 160 -4.00 5.30 10.05
N TYR A 161 -5.34 5.30 10.07
CA TYR A 161 -6.12 4.88 8.91
C TYR A 161 -5.79 5.70 7.67
N VAL A 162 -5.75 7.03 7.79
CA VAL A 162 -5.38 7.93 6.70
C VAL A 162 -3.94 7.68 6.25
N GLY A 163 -2.99 7.50 7.18
CA GLY A 163 -1.60 7.18 6.88
C GLY A 163 -1.46 5.87 6.09
N LEU A 164 -2.10 4.79 6.55
CA LEU A 164 -2.06 3.48 5.89
C LEU A 164 -2.80 3.50 4.54
N LEU A 165 -3.92 4.22 4.43
CA LEU A 165 -4.63 4.41 3.17
C LEU A 165 -3.73 5.14 2.14
N CYS A 166 -3.09 6.23 2.56
CA CYS A 166 -2.18 6.97 1.69
C CYS A 166 -0.95 6.13 1.30
N ALA A 167 -0.35 5.39 2.24
CA ALA A 167 0.75 4.47 1.95
C ALA A 167 0.30 3.38 0.96
N GLY A 168 -0.90 2.83 1.13
CA GLY A 168 -1.50 1.85 0.21
C GLY A 168 -1.76 2.42 -1.18
N LEU A 169 -2.27 3.66 -1.29
CA LEU A 169 -2.45 4.35 -2.57
C LEU A 169 -1.11 4.61 -3.26
N ALA A 170 -0.07 5.00 -2.52
CA ALA A 170 1.27 5.19 -3.06
C ALA A 170 1.86 3.88 -3.59
N ALA A 171 1.75 2.79 -2.80
CA ALA A 171 2.19 1.45 -3.20
C ALA A 171 1.38 0.92 -4.39
N GLY A 172 0.06 1.06 -4.36
CA GLY A 172 -0.84 0.64 -5.44
C GLY A 172 -0.58 1.38 -6.75
N ALA A 173 -0.37 2.70 -6.69
CA ALA A 173 -0.01 3.50 -7.86
C ALA A 173 1.38 3.14 -8.41
N GLY A 174 2.37 2.92 -7.53
CA GLY A 174 3.71 2.48 -7.90
C GLY A 174 3.71 1.10 -8.56
N LEU A 175 3.06 0.11 -7.95
CA LEU A 175 2.93 -1.24 -8.52
C LEU A 175 2.13 -1.22 -9.83
N SER A 176 1.11 -0.35 -9.95
CA SER A 176 0.39 -0.16 -11.21
C SER A 176 1.29 0.38 -12.32
N GLN A 177 2.26 1.26 -12.01
CA GLN A 177 3.27 1.68 -12.99
C GLN A 177 4.15 0.52 -13.45
N LEU A 178 4.60 -0.34 -12.53
CA LEU A 178 5.39 -1.53 -12.91
C LEU A 178 4.55 -2.49 -13.75
N TRP A 179 3.28 -2.67 -13.41
CA TRP A 179 2.34 -3.45 -14.22
C TRP A 179 2.16 -2.89 -15.63
N LEU A 180 2.00 -1.57 -15.77
CA LEU A 180 1.92 -0.89 -17.07
C LEU A 180 3.17 -1.11 -17.92
N ILE A 181 4.36 -1.05 -17.31
CA ILE A 181 5.64 -1.30 -17.98
C ILE A 181 5.71 -2.74 -18.52
N MET A 182 5.30 -3.73 -17.72
CA MET A 182 5.28 -5.14 -18.12
C MET A 182 4.22 -5.42 -19.21
N ARG A 183 3.04 -4.81 -19.08
CA ARG A 183 1.93 -4.99 -20.02
C ARG A 183 2.14 -4.32 -21.37
N ARG A 184 3.00 -3.33 -21.48
CA ARG A 184 3.27 -2.60 -22.71
C ARG A 184 3.61 -3.51 -23.90
N PHE A 185 4.26 -4.63 -23.65
CA PHE A 185 4.61 -5.60 -24.68
C PHE A 185 3.46 -6.49 -25.12
N LYS A 186 2.39 -6.60 -24.33
CA LYS A 186 1.23 -7.45 -24.61
C LYS A 186 0.02 -6.68 -25.13
N ALA A 187 -0.13 -5.43 -24.73
CA ALA A 187 -1.27 -4.59 -25.09
C ALA A 187 -0.74 -3.25 -25.62
N ASP A 188 -0.66 -3.11 -26.94
CA ASP A 188 -0.20 -1.87 -27.58
C ASP A 188 -1.35 -0.86 -27.65
N TYR A 189 -1.44 -0.01 -26.61
CA TYR A 189 -2.36 1.12 -26.59
C TYR A 189 -1.73 2.42 -27.13
N GLY A 190 -0.51 2.35 -27.66
CA GLY A 190 0.24 3.48 -28.15
C GLY A 190 1.08 4.20 -27.06
N ARG A 191 2.13 4.88 -27.52
CA ARG A 191 3.09 5.57 -26.65
C ARG A 191 2.45 6.64 -25.77
N ASP A 192 1.52 7.41 -26.33
CA ASP A 192 0.88 8.54 -25.64
C ASP A 192 0.03 8.08 -24.46
N TYR A 193 -0.67 6.96 -24.62
CA TYR A 193 -1.40 6.35 -23.53
C TYR A 193 -0.47 5.96 -22.37
N TYR A 194 0.61 5.24 -22.65
CA TYR A 194 1.55 4.82 -21.60
C TYR A 194 2.26 6.01 -20.95
N ALA A 195 2.56 7.05 -21.72
CA ALA A 195 3.10 8.29 -21.17
C ALA A 195 2.10 8.98 -20.22
N PHE A 196 0.81 9.03 -20.61
CA PHE A 196 -0.26 9.55 -19.77
C PHE A 196 -0.39 8.71 -18.47
N ALA A 197 -0.54 7.39 -18.59
CA ALA A 197 -0.78 6.49 -17.45
C ALA A 197 0.39 6.53 -16.45
N MET A 198 1.63 6.55 -16.92
CA MET A 198 2.83 6.69 -16.08
C MET A 198 2.84 8.01 -15.31
N ARG A 199 2.53 9.14 -15.96
CA ARG A 199 2.45 10.45 -15.29
C ARG A 199 1.29 10.49 -14.28
N TYR A 200 0.15 9.93 -14.63
CA TYR A 200 -1.02 9.88 -13.75
C TYR A 200 -0.73 9.10 -12.47
N CYS A 201 -0.24 7.87 -12.59
CA CYS A 201 0.14 7.05 -11.43
C CYS A 201 1.26 7.71 -10.61
N ALA A 202 2.25 8.36 -11.26
CA ALA A 202 3.32 9.07 -10.55
C ALA A 202 2.79 10.25 -9.72
N ARG A 203 1.82 11.01 -10.24
CA ARG A 203 1.19 12.12 -9.49
C ARG A 203 0.41 11.60 -8.28
N VAL A 204 -0.33 10.52 -8.45
CA VAL A 204 -1.05 9.89 -7.32
C VAL A 204 -0.05 9.36 -6.30
N ALA A 205 0.98 8.62 -6.72
CA ALA A 205 2.00 8.10 -5.83
C ALA A 205 2.72 9.21 -5.06
N LEU A 206 3.08 10.32 -5.73
CA LEU A 206 3.69 11.50 -5.11
C LEU A 206 2.79 12.10 -4.03
N ALA A 207 1.55 12.43 -4.38
CA ALA A 207 0.60 13.05 -3.45
C ALA A 207 0.32 12.14 -2.24
N SER A 208 0.13 10.84 -2.49
CA SER A 208 -0.13 9.86 -1.45
C SER A 208 1.08 9.60 -0.56
N THR A 209 2.31 9.57 -1.11
CA THR A 209 3.54 9.42 -0.32
C THR A 209 3.74 10.64 0.59
N LEU A 210 3.53 11.86 0.09
CA LEU A 210 3.59 13.06 0.91
C LEU A 210 2.55 13.04 2.04
N ALA A 211 1.30 12.69 1.72
CA ALA A 211 0.24 12.61 2.71
C ALA A 211 0.52 11.53 3.78
N ALA A 212 1.03 10.36 3.39
CA ALA A 212 1.43 9.30 4.31
C ALA A 212 2.57 9.77 5.24
N THR A 213 3.58 10.42 4.68
CA THR A 213 4.72 10.95 5.46
C THR A 213 4.27 12.01 6.47
N LEU A 214 3.36 12.90 6.06
CA LEU A 214 2.77 13.90 6.96
C LEU A 214 1.92 13.24 8.07
N ALA A 215 1.15 12.20 7.74
CA ALA A 215 0.35 11.47 8.72
C ALA A 215 1.25 10.77 9.76
N VAL A 216 2.35 10.15 9.33
CA VAL A 216 3.34 9.54 10.25
C VAL A 216 4.02 10.61 11.11
N GLY A 217 4.39 11.75 10.53
CA GLY A 217 4.96 12.87 11.29
C GLY A 217 4.00 13.42 12.35
N ALA A 218 2.71 13.60 11.99
CA ALA A 218 1.67 14.03 12.91
C ALA A 218 1.43 12.99 14.03
N LEU A 219 1.48 11.70 13.68
CA LEU A 219 1.35 10.61 14.64
C LEU A 219 2.48 10.63 15.67
N LEU A 220 3.72 10.76 15.23
CA LEU A 220 4.87 10.86 16.13
C LEU A 220 4.81 12.10 17.00
N PHE A 221 4.32 13.22 16.46
CA PHE A 221 4.12 14.45 17.24
C PHE A 221 3.05 14.25 18.35
N LEU A 222 1.96 13.55 18.07
CA LEU A 222 0.93 13.24 19.07
C LEU A 222 1.44 12.25 20.12
N LEU A 223 2.30 11.31 19.71
CA LEU A 223 2.88 10.31 20.61
C LEU A 223 4.07 10.79 21.41
N ARG A 224 4.59 12.00 21.17
CA ARG A 224 5.84 12.51 21.77
C ARG A 224 5.86 12.41 23.30
N ASP A 225 4.70 12.63 23.94
CA ASP A 225 4.57 12.64 25.40
C ASP A 225 4.47 11.21 25.98
N PHE A 226 4.21 10.22 25.13
CA PHE A 226 4.12 8.80 25.49
C PHE A 226 5.38 8.01 25.11
N ILE A 227 6.26 8.60 24.28
CA ILE A 227 7.53 7.96 23.90
C ILE A 227 8.51 8.13 25.08
N PRO A 228 9.06 7.04 25.62
CA PRO A 228 10.05 7.14 26.70
C PRO A 228 11.20 8.09 26.34
N ALA A 229 11.57 8.97 27.27
CA ALA A 229 12.63 9.95 27.05
C ALA A 229 13.96 9.31 26.61
N GLN A 230 14.21 8.06 26.99
CA GLN A 230 15.37 7.27 26.59
C GLN A 230 15.41 6.96 25.09
N LEU A 231 14.25 6.72 24.45
CA LEU A 231 14.13 6.53 23.00
C LEU A 231 14.26 7.86 22.24
N MET A 232 13.83 8.98 22.83
CA MET A 232 14.02 10.31 22.26
C MET A 232 15.46 10.81 22.38
N GLN A 233 16.19 10.43 23.44
CA GLN A 233 17.56 10.88 23.66
C GLN A 233 18.59 10.22 22.74
N ARG A 234 18.28 9.06 22.20
CA ARG A 234 19.14 8.35 21.23
C ARG A 234 18.27 7.74 20.12
N PRO A 235 17.59 8.55 19.29
CA PRO A 235 16.98 8.00 18.09
C PRO A 235 18.11 7.36 17.29
N ASP A 236 17.90 6.11 16.84
CA ASP A 236 18.82 5.54 15.87
C ASP A 236 18.71 6.37 14.59
N VAL A 237 19.65 7.29 14.44
CA VAL A 237 19.65 8.27 13.34
C VAL A 237 19.53 7.57 11.99
N GLY A 238 20.11 6.36 11.86
CA GLY A 238 20.04 5.57 10.66
C GLY A 238 18.60 5.14 10.33
N ILE A 239 17.89 4.58 11.32
CA ILE A 239 16.50 4.12 11.13
C ILE A 239 15.57 5.31 10.86
N THR A 240 15.76 6.42 11.57
CA THR A 240 14.97 7.64 11.36
C THR A 240 15.21 8.23 9.96
N LEU A 241 16.46 8.28 9.48
CA LEU A 241 16.77 8.70 8.13
C LEU A 241 16.14 7.80 7.08
N ILE A 242 16.12 6.49 7.29
CA ILE A 242 15.47 5.53 6.39
C ILE A 242 13.96 5.75 6.40
N ALA A 243 13.35 5.86 7.59
CA ALA A 243 11.90 5.99 7.74
C ALA A 243 11.32 7.27 7.11
N PHE A 244 12.06 8.37 7.11
CA PHE A 244 11.62 9.67 6.58
C PHE A 244 12.37 10.10 5.32
N GLY A 245 13.65 9.79 5.18
CA GLY A 245 14.47 10.15 4.03
C GLY A 245 14.09 9.38 2.76
N LEU A 246 13.78 8.09 2.90
CA LEU A 246 13.36 7.29 1.73
C LEU A 246 12.02 7.73 1.14
N PRO A 247 10.94 8.05 1.91
CA PRO A 247 9.73 8.63 1.35
C PRO A 247 9.98 9.94 0.59
N LEU A 248 10.87 10.81 1.09
CA LEU A 248 11.26 12.03 0.38
C LEU A 248 11.99 11.72 -0.94
N SER A 249 12.88 10.72 -0.94
CA SER A 249 13.54 10.24 -2.16
C SER A 249 12.53 9.64 -3.15
N CYS A 250 11.52 8.89 -2.67
CA CYS A 250 10.40 8.45 -3.50
C CYS A 250 9.67 9.64 -4.14
N CYS A 251 9.39 10.68 -3.37
CA CYS A 251 8.74 11.89 -3.89
C CYS A 251 9.55 12.55 -5.01
N GLN A 252 10.88 12.61 -4.90
CA GLN A 252 11.75 13.13 -5.95
C GLN A 252 11.66 12.28 -7.23
N LEU A 253 11.69 10.94 -7.10
CA LEU A 253 11.56 10.02 -8.24
C LEU A 253 10.18 10.17 -8.90
N TRP A 254 9.09 10.18 -8.11
CA TRP A 254 7.74 10.38 -8.63
C TRP A 254 7.58 11.73 -9.32
N LEU A 255 8.15 12.80 -8.76
CA LEU A 255 8.13 14.14 -9.34
C LEU A 255 8.86 14.17 -10.68
N GLY A 256 10.03 13.52 -10.75
CA GLY A 256 10.79 13.37 -11.99
C GLY A 256 9.99 12.68 -13.10
N ILE A 257 9.29 11.57 -12.77
CA ILE A 257 8.42 10.86 -13.71
C ILE A 257 7.23 11.73 -14.12
N ALA A 258 6.58 12.39 -13.15
CA ALA A 258 5.37 13.20 -13.39
C ALA A 258 5.61 14.42 -14.27
N ARG A 259 6.82 15.02 -14.21
CA ARG A 259 7.24 16.19 -14.99
C ARG A 259 7.92 15.85 -16.31
N SER A 260 8.37 14.60 -16.50
CA SER A 260 9.11 14.20 -17.69
C SER A 260 8.23 14.27 -18.95
N GLU A 261 8.79 14.79 -20.04
CA GLU A 261 8.18 14.71 -21.37
C GLU A 261 8.10 13.25 -21.83
N ASN A 262 9.07 12.42 -21.45
CA ASN A 262 9.13 11.01 -21.80
C ASN A 262 9.22 10.10 -20.54
N PRO A 263 8.12 9.93 -19.80
CA PRO A 263 8.11 9.21 -18.53
C PRO A 263 8.51 7.72 -18.68
N LEU A 264 8.40 7.17 -19.88
CA LEU A 264 8.80 5.79 -20.16
C LEU A 264 10.33 5.57 -20.09
N ARG A 265 11.14 6.62 -20.12
CA ARG A 265 12.59 6.52 -19.88
C ARG A 265 12.92 6.29 -18.40
N HIS A 266 12.01 6.64 -17.49
CA HIS A 266 12.20 6.55 -16.05
C HIS A 266 11.71 5.23 -15.44
N LYS A 267 11.74 4.11 -16.19
CA LYS A 267 11.31 2.78 -15.67
C LYS A 267 12.06 2.35 -14.42
N ILE A 268 13.38 2.56 -14.44
CA ILE A 268 14.28 2.24 -13.32
C ILE A 268 13.92 3.12 -12.11
N GLY A 269 13.61 4.40 -12.33
CA GLY A 269 13.15 5.30 -11.27
C GLY A 269 11.85 4.84 -10.62
N ALA A 270 10.87 4.35 -11.40
CA ALA A 270 9.63 3.78 -10.86
C ALA A 270 9.88 2.53 -10.01
N PHE A 271 10.82 1.66 -10.44
CA PHE A 271 11.21 0.48 -9.69
C PHE A 271 11.89 0.84 -8.36
N PHE A 272 12.87 1.74 -8.38
CA PHE A 272 13.53 2.20 -7.16
C PHE A 272 12.59 2.93 -6.20
N ALA A 273 11.63 3.70 -6.72
CA ALA A 273 10.65 4.35 -5.87
C ALA A 273 9.77 3.33 -5.11
N CYS A 274 9.39 2.22 -5.73
CA CYS A 274 8.68 1.13 -5.04
C CYS A 274 9.56 0.46 -3.98
N ILE A 275 10.86 0.23 -4.26
CA ILE A 275 11.80 -0.35 -3.30
C ILE A 275 11.99 0.59 -2.11
N PHE A 276 12.19 1.89 -2.34
CA PHE A 276 12.38 2.87 -1.27
C PHE A 276 11.13 3.00 -0.40
N LEU A 277 9.93 2.97 -1.02
CA LEU A 277 8.68 2.96 -0.26
C LEU A 277 8.54 1.70 0.59
N PHE A 278 8.89 0.54 0.07
CA PHE A 278 8.94 -0.71 0.81
C PHE A 278 9.91 -0.64 2.00
N MET A 279 11.14 -0.18 1.76
CA MET A 279 12.15 -0.03 2.82
C MET A 279 11.72 0.98 3.89
N ALA A 280 11.06 2.07 3.49
CA ALA A 280 10.49 3.04 4.42
C ALA A 280 9.41 2.42 5.31
N LEU A 281 8.52 1.60 4.75
CA LEU A 281 7.51 0.87 5.52
C LEU A 281 8.15 -0.13 6.51
N CYS A 282 9.19 -0.84 6.10
CA CYS A 282 9.94 -1.72 7.01
C CYS A 282 10.56 -0.94 8.18
N ALA A 283 11.17 0.22 7.90
CA ALA A 283 11.76 1.08 8.94
C ALA A 283 10.69 1.66 9.88
N GLN A 284 9.53 2.06 9.36
CA GLN A 284 8.41 2.55 10.15
C GLN A 284 7.82 1.46 11.04
N LEU A 285 7.68 0.23 10.53
CA LEU A 285 7.28 -0.94 11.33
C LEU A 285 8.29 -1.21 12.46
N LEU A 286 9.58 -1.10 12.17
CA LEU A 286 10.62 -1.30 13.16
C LEU A 286 10.56 -0.26 14.27
N ILE A 287 10.34 1.02 13.93
CA ILE A 287 10.14 2.09 14.92
C ILE A 287 8.90 1.80 15.78
N LEU A 288 7.78 1.45 15.17
CA LEU A 288 6.56 1.11 15.90
C LEU A 288 6.79 -0.07 16.83
N PHE A 289 7.41 -1.14 16.34
CA PHE A 289 7.72 -2.32 17.15
C PHE A 289 8.62 -1.96 18.34
N SER A 290 9.68 -1.18 18.11
CA SER A 290 10.59 -0.77 19.18
C SER A 290 9.89 0.10 20.24
N THR A 291 8.94 0.95 19.82
CA THR A 291 8.21 1.84 20.74
C THR A 291 7.20 1.08 21.64
N PHE A 292 6.53 0.07 21.10
CA PHE A 292 5.47 -0.63 21.84
C PHE A 292 5.94 -1.85 22.62
N TYR A 293 7.05 -2.50 22.23
CA TYR A 293 7.51 -3.74 22.84
C TYR A 293 8.81 -3.61 23.64
N LEU A 294 9.57 -2.53 23.48
CA LEU A 294 10.86 -2.30 24.16
C LEU A 294 10.82 -1.09 25.12
N GLY A 295 9.72 -0.35 25.19
CA GLY A 295 9.44 0.69 26.18
C GLY A 295 8.64 0.15 27.34
#